data_98f532e01b7882735b75b10f40fb2c46
#
_entry.id   98f532e01b7882735b75b10f40fb2c46
#
_cell.length_a   1.000
_cell.length_b   1.000
_cell.length_c   1.000
_cell.angle_alpha   90.00
_cell.angle_beta   90.00
_cell.angle_gamma   90.00
#
_symmetry.space_group_name_H-M   'P 1'
#
loop_
_entity.id
_entity.type
_entity.pdbx_description
1 polymer ?
#
loop_
_entity_poly.entity_id
_entity_poly.type
_entity_poly.pdbx_seq_one_letter_code
_entity_poly.pdbx_strand_id
1 'polypeptide(L)'
;PCGEEPAYSAGTKATCSAFDMCYEVEELDKEYGNFGPNLWPPEMPDFQETIYDYFLACSKLEKVIGSSMEEILDLEKGFITSRMTEKSPSTMRLIFYPEIKEDPEENLFGISAHTDYEIFTLLTQSEKGSELKNPDGEWTYVDSNRYEMILMIGDMTEVISNGLIKATPHRVPPTKWERYSITR
;
A
#
# COMPACT_ATOMS: atom_id res chain seq x y z
N PRO A 1 -4.44 -8.70 -13.62
CA PRO A 1 -5.83 -9.18 -13.74
C PRO A 1 -6.25 -9.99 -12.52
N CYS A 2 -7.55 -10.06 -12.26
CA CYS A 2 -8.10 -10.79 -11.12
C CYS A 2 -7.65 -12.26 -11.15
N GLY A 3 -7.12 -12.76 -10.02
CA GLY A 3 -6.59 -14.12 -9.90
C GLY A 3 -5.15 -14.32 -10.37
N GLU A 4 -4.50 -13.30 -10.90
CA GLU A 4 -3.08 -13.34 -11.30
C GLU A 4 -2.16 -12.71 -10.27
N GLU A 5 -2.71 -11.98 -9.29
CA GLU A 5 -1.94 -11.44 -8.18
C GLU A 5 -1.35 -12.56 -7.32
N PRO A 6 -0.09 -12.45 -6.92
CA PRO A 6 0.53 -13.45 -6.07
C PRO A 6 -0.17 -13.51 -4.70
N ALA A 7 -0.38 -14.71 -4.19
CA ALA A 7 -0.85 -14.90 -2.84
C ALA A 7 0.28 -14.64 -1.84
N TYR A 8 0.05 -13.76 -0.86
CA TYR A 8 1.01 -13.47 0.20
C TYR A 8 1.14 -14.61 1.23
N SER A 9 0.12 -15.46 1.31
CA SER A 9 0.12 -16.65 2.19
C SER A 9 -0.03 -17.92 1.37
N ALA A 10 0.74 -18.95 1.69
CA ALA A 10 0.71 -20.22 0.98
C ALA A 10 -0.69 -20.85 0.99
N GLY A 11 -1.14 -21.32 -0.16
CA GLY A 11 -2.44 -21.98 -0.32
C GLY A 11 -3.64 -21.05 -0.45
N THR A 12 -3.45 -19.72 -0.41
CA THR A 12 -4.52 -18.75 -0.65
C THR A 12 -4.59 -18.31 -2.10
N LYS A 13 -5.76 -17.78 -2.50
CA LYS A 13 -6.01 -17.20 -3.82
C LYS A 13 -6.41 -15.74 -3.65
N ALA A 14 -5.85 -14.86 -4.49
CA ALA A 14 -6.23 -13.44 -4.53
C ALA A 14 -7.33 -13.19 -5.55
N THR A 15 -8.27 -12.29 -5.23
CA THR A 15 -9.37 -11.88 -6.13
C THR A 15 -9.23 -10.46 -6.65
N CYS A 16 -8.22 -9.72 -6.19
CA CYS A 16 -8.03 -8.34 -6.60
C CYS A 16 -7.41 -8.22 -8.00
N SER A 17 -7.55 -7.04 -8.58
CA SER A 17 -6.76 -6.58 -9.73
C SER A 17 -6.05 -5.30 -9.33
N ALA A 18 -4.83 -5.09 -9.80
CA ALA A 18 -4.06 -3.91 -9.44
C ALA A 18 -3.43 -3.23 -10.66
N PHE A 19 -3.20 -1.93 -10.50
CA PHE A 19 -2.37 -1.11 -11.37
C PHE A 19 -1.28 -0.48 -10.52
N ASP A 20 -0.02 -0.80 -10.85
CA ASP A 20 1.14 -0.30 -10.13
C ASP A 20 1.83 0.80 -10.91
N MET A 21 2.28 1.83 -10.21
CA MET A 21 3.08 2.91 -10.74
C MET A 21 4.15 3.37 -9.75
N CYS A 22 5.18 3.99 -10.30
CA CYS A 22 6.27 4.61 -9.54
C CYS A 22 6.42 6.08 -9.99
N TYR A 23 7.51 6.74 -9.58
CA TYR A 23 7.87 8.02 -10.15
C TYR A 23 8.02 7.92 -11.68
N GLU A 24 7.68 8.99 -12.39
CA GLU A 24 7.70 9.00 -13.86
C GLU A 24 9.13 9.16 -14.38
N VAL A 25 9.47 8.35 -15.37
CA VAL A 25 10.72 8.45 -16.13
C VAL A 25 10.43 8.34 -17.62
N GLU A 26 11.22 9.00 -18.44
CA GLU A 26 11.10 8.93 -19.91
C GLU A 26 11.76 7.66 -20.46
N GLU A 27 12.84 7.20 -19.81
CA GLU A 27 13.63 6.05 -20.21
C GLU A 27 13.92 5.13 -19.01
N LEU A 28 14.40 3.93 -19.29
CA LEU A 28 14.80 2.97 -18.25
C LEU A 28 15.89 3.55 -17.34
N ASP A 29 15.56 3.78 -16.08
CA ASP A 29 16.51 4.24 -15.06
C ASP A 29 17.25 3.05 -14.44
N LYS A 30 18.49 2.83 -14.93
CA LYS A 30 19.33 1.71 -14.49
C LYS A 30 20.00 1.95 -13.13
N GLU A 31 20.09 3.18 -12.70
CA GLU A 31 20.70 3.57 -11.41
C GLU A 31 19.79 3.16 -10.25
N TYR A 32 18.47 3.27 -10.44
CA TYR A 32 17.46 3.03 -9.41
C TYR A 32 16.66 1.72 -9.61
N GLY A 33 17.30 0.66 -10.05
CA GLY A 33 16.69 -0.67 -10.06
C GLY A 33 15.94 -1.04 -11.34
N ASN A 34 16.30 -0.43 -12.45
CA ASN A 34 15.69 -0.65 -13.76
C ASN A 34 14.19 -0.26 -13.83
N PHE A 35 13.81 0.83 -13.17
CA PHE A 35 12.48 1.42 -13.35
C PHE A 35 12.34 1.95 -14.78
N GLY A 36 11.28 1.53 -15.44
CA GLY A 36 10.89 2.05 -16.74
C GLY A 36 9.73 3.05 -16.63
N PRO A 37 9.35 3.66 -17.76
CA PRO A 37 8.16 4.50 -17.82
C PRO A 37 6.92 3.77 -17.34
N ASN A 38 6.02 4.47 -16.65
CA ASN A 38 4.73 3.92 -16.28
C ASN A 38 3.90 3.61 -17.54
N LEU A 39 3.09 2.55 -17.47
CA LEU A 39 2.24 2.13 -18.58
C LEU A 39 0.83 2.70 -18.40
N TRP A 40 0.62 3.93 -18.87
CA TRP A 40 -0.65 4.61 -18.77
C TRP A 40 -1.66 4.10 -19.81
N PRO A 41 -2.96 3.93 -19.44
CA PRO A 41 -4.01 3.55 -20.39
C PRO A 41 -4.30 4.69 -21.36
N PRO A 42 -4.08 4.52 -22.67
CA PRO A 42 -4.25 5.59 -23.65
C PRO A 42 -5.73 6.02 -23.84
N GLU A 43 -6.66 5.16 -23.42
CA GLU A 43 -8.10 5.42 -23.49
C GLU A 43 -8.58 6.36 -22.37
N MET A 44 -7.74 6.63 -21.37
CA MET A 44 -8.06 7.44 -20.20
C MET A 44 -7.04 8.58 -20.05
N PRO A 45 -7.10 9.64 -20.87
CA PRO A 45 -6.07 10.67 -20.90
C PRO A 45 -5.91 11.44 -19.58
N ASP A 46 -7.02 11.65 -18.84
CA ASP A 46 -7.00 12.37 -17.56
C ASP A 46 -6.51 11.46 -16.38
N PHE A 47 -6.38 10.16 -16.61
CA PHE A 47 -5.99 9.20 -15.58
C PHE A 47 -4.56 9.45 -15.12
N GLN A 48 -3.64 9.63 -16.05
CA GLN A 48 -2.23 9.89 -15.74
C GLN A 48 -2.09 11.14 -14.88
N GLU A 49 -2.63 12.27 -15.30
CA GLU A 49 -2.52 13.55 -14.59
C GLU A 49 -3.10 13.42 -13.18
N THR A 50 -4.32 12.90 -13.05
CA THR A 50 -5.01 12.77 -11.75
C THR A 50 -4.24 11.88 -10.78
N ILE A 51 -3.80 10.71 -11.23
CA ILE A 51 -3.14 9.74 -10.35
C ILE A 51 -1.72 10.18 -10.02
N TYR A 52 -1.01 10.79 -10.97
CA TYR A 52 0.34 11.27 -10.72
C TYR A 52 0.36 12.48 -9.78
N ASP A 53 -0.59 13.39 -9.88
CA ASP A 53 -0.76 14.49 -8.91
C ASP A 53 -1.04 13.96 -7.49
N TYR A 54 -1.86 12.92 -7.38
CA TYR A 54 -2.09 12.25 -6.09
C TYR A 54 -0.82 11.59 -5.56
N PHE A 55 -0.05 10.90 -6.41
CA PHE A 55 1.25 10.34 -6.07
C PHE A 55 2.22 11.41 -5.50
N LEU A 56 2.31 12.56 -6.16
CA LEU A 56 3.15 13.66 -5.71
C LEU A 56 2.66 14.28 -4.39
N ALA A 57 1.34 14.34 -4.18
CA ALA A 57 0.76 14.81 -2.93
C ALA A 57 1.08 13.85 -1.77
N CYS A 58 0.94 12.54 -1.98
CA CYS A 58 1.33 11.51 -1.02
C CYS A 58 2.83 11.61 -0.68
N SER A 59 3.70 11.78 -1.67
CA SER A 59 5.15 11.91 -1.45
C SER A 59 5.53 13.10 -0.56
N LYS A 60 4.77 14.19 -0.61
CA LYS A 60 4.94 15.32 0.32
C LYS A 60 4.51 14.96 1.74
N LEU A 61 3.39 14.28 1.89
CA LEU A 61 2.87 13.82 3.19
C LEU A 61 3.82 12.80 3.82
N GLU A 62 4.34 11.87 3.04
CA GLU A 62 5.32 10.88 3.49
C GLU A 62 6.56 11.50 4.11
N LYS A 63 7.08 12.59 3.53
CA LYS A 63 8.23 13.32 4.09
C LYS A 63 7.92 13.92 5.46
N VAL A 64 6.70 14.42 5.66
CA VAL A 64 6.26 14.95 6.96
C VAL A 64 6.17 13.82 7.98
N ILE A 65 5.54 12.71 7.60
CA ILE A 65 5.42 11.52 8.46
C ILE A 65 6.81 10.96 8.80
N GLY A 66 7.69 10.81 7.80
CA GLY A 66 9.06 10.34 7.98
C GLY A 66 9.85 11.21 8.97
N SER A 67 9.71 12.54 8.88
CA SER A 67 10.33 13.46 9.85
C SER A 67 9.76 13.29 11.26
N SER A 68 8.45 13.11 11.39
CA SER A 68 7.83 12.84 12.68
C SER A 68 8.26 11.49 13.28
N MET A 69 8.44 10.47 12.44
CA MET A 69 8.97 9.18 12.88
C MET A 69 10.43 9.28 13.35
N GLU A 70 11.26 10.11 12.71
CA GLU A 70 12.61 10.39 13.20
C GLU A 70 12.59 10.93 14.63
N GLU A 71 11.70 11.88 14.93
CA GLU A 71 11.55 12.44 16.27
C GLU A 71 11.02 11.42 17.27
N ILE A 72 9.97 10.66 16.92
CA ILE A 72 9.34 9.65 17.80
C ILE A 72 10.34 8.53 18.16
N LEU A 73 11.19 8.13 17.22
CA LEU A 73 12.14 7.04 17.38
C LEU A 73 13.53 7.51 17.87
N ASP A 74 13.69 8.78 18.19
CA ASP A 74 14.97 9.40 18.60
C ASP A 74 16.11 9.12 17.61
N LEU A 75 15.80 9.21 16.31
CA LEU A 75 16.75 9.01 15.22
C LEU A 75 17.43 10.34 14.85
N GLU A 76 18.60 10.25 14.26
CA GLU A 76 19.25 11.43 13.67
C GLU A 76 18.35 12.06 12.60
N LYS A 77 18.27 13.38 12.59
CA LYS A 77 17.53 14.12 11.57
C LYS A 77 18.04 13.76 10.17
N GLY A 78 17.13 13.34 9.30
CA GLY A 78 17.44 12.89 7.95
C GLY A 78 17.69 11.38 7.85
N PHE A 79 17.67 10.64 8.93
CA PHE A 79 17.87 9.18 8.87
C PHE A 79 16.86 8.48 7.94
N ILE A 80 15.59 8.87 8.00
CA ILE A 80 14.53 8.38 7.10
C ILE A 80 14.41 9.31 5.89
N THR A 81 14.22 10.60 6.14
CA THR A 81 13.80 11.57 5.12
C THR A 81 14.84 11.82 4.04
N SER A 82 16.14 11.65 4.31
CA SER A 82 17.18 11.76 3.28
C SER A 82 17.12 10.65 2.22
N ARG A 83 16.46 9.53 2.55
CA ARG A 83 16.24 8.38 1.65
C ARG A 83 14.92 8.47 0.88
N MET A 84 14.03 9.38 1.29
CA MET A 84 12.76 9.66 0.62
C MET A 84 12.96 10.68 -0.52
N THR A 85 13.69 10.29 -1.53
CA THR A 85 13.99 11.12 -2.71
C THR A 85 12.81 11.08 -3.69
N GLU A 86 12.79 11.98 -4.67
CA GLU A 86 11.78 11.97 -5.73
C GLU A 86 11.84 10.68 -6.56
N LYS A 87 13.02 10.10 -6.72
CA LYS A 87 13.27 8.83 -7.38
C LYS A 87 13.25 7.62 -6.41
N SER A 88 12.57 7.74 -5.28
CA SER A 88 12.40 6.61 -4.36
C SER A 88 11.70 5.45 -5.09
N PRO A 89 12.13 4.20 -4.91
CA PRO A 89 11.47 3.03 -5.49
C PRO A 89 10.12 2.71 -4.86
N SER A 90 9.51 3.68 -4.19
CA SER A 90 8.16 3.53 -3.61
C SER A 90 7.13 3.41 -4.72
N THR A 91 6.30 2.39 -4.61
CA THR A 91 5.22 2.10 -5.56
C THR A 91 3.90 2.63 -5.04
N MET A 92 3.08 3.21 -5.92
CA MET A 92 1.66 3.42 -5.66
C MET A 92 0.89 2.30 -6.35
N ARG A 93 -0.01 1.66 -5.61
CA ARG A 93 -0.85 0.57 -6.13
C ARG A 93 -2.31 0.94 -6.01
N LEU A 94 -3.01 0.96 -7.14
CA LEU A 94 -4.45 1.13 -7.23
C LEU A 94 -5.08 -0.26 -7.32
N ILE A 95 -5.95 -0.61 -6.39
CA ILE A 95 -6.45 -1.97 -6.25
C ILE A 95 -7.97 -1.96 -6.37
N PHE A 96 -8.47 -2.85 -7.20
CA PHE A 96 -9.88 -3.16 -7.36
C PHE A 96 -10.19 -4.51 -6.73
N TYR A 97 -11.24 -4.56 -5.93
CA TYR A 97 -11.77 -5.78 -5.33
C TYR A 97 -13.21 -5.98 -5.82
N PRO A 98 -13.48 -7.06 -6.56
CA PRO A 98 -14.82 -7.35 -7.06
C PRO A 98 -15.76 -7.77 -5.93
N GLU A 99 -17.05 -7.51 -6.11
CA GLU A 99 -18.11 -8.11 -5.30
C GLU A 99 -18.08 -9.64 -5.44
N ILE A 100 -18.08 -10.36 -4.33
CA ILE A 100 -18.19 -11.82 -4.28
C ILE A 100 -19.61 -12.19 -3.90
N LYS A 101 -20.42 -12.64 -4.87
CA LYS A 101 -21.87 -12.89 -4.72
C LYS A 101 -22.16 -14.18 -3.99
N GLU A 102 -21.36 -15.22 -4.26
CA GLU A 102 -21.50 -16.53 -3.63
C GLU A 102 -20.70 -16.60 -2.32
N ASP A 103 -20.92 -17.65 -1.54
CA ASP A 103 -20.09 -17.88 -0.36
C ASP A 103 -18.67 -18.27 -0.81
N PRO A 104 -17.65 -17.52 -0.38
CA PRO A 104 -16.29 -17.73 -0.87
C PRO A 104 -15.70 -19.04 -0.32
N GLU A 105 -14.80 -19.65 -1.10
CA GLU A 105 -13.92 -20.70 -0.60
C GLU A 105 -13.11 -20.18 0.60
N GLU A 106 -12.79 -21.02 1.58
CA GLU A 106 -12.04 -20.64 2.79
C GLU A 106 -10.68 -19.99 2.49
N ASN A 107 -10.08 -20.34 1.36
CA ASN A 107 -8.76 -19.84 0.95
C ASN A 107 -8.84 -18.64 0.00
N LEU A 108 -10.01 -18.08 -0.25
CA LEU A 108 -10.22 -16.93 -1.13
C LEU A 108 -10.10 -15.63 -0.33
N PHE A 109 -9.26 -14.72 -0.81
CA PHE A 109 -9.06 -13.41 -0.20
C PHE A 109 -9.03 -12.33 -1.30
N GLY A 110 -9.35 -11.10 -0.95
CA GLY A 110 -8.97 -9.94 -1.74
C GLY A 110 -7.44 -9.86 -1.76
N ILE A 111 -6.84 -9.78 -0.56
CA ILE A 111 -5.39 -9.95 -0.32
C ILE A 111 -5.25 -10.78 0.96
N SER A 112 -4.44 -11.85 0.92
CA SER A 112 -4.19 -12.70 2.08
C SER A 112 -3.32 -11.99 3.13
N ALA A 113 -3.31 -12.53 4.36
CA ALA A 113 -2.63 -11.92 5.48
C ALA A 113 -1.13 -11.76 5.24
N HIS A 114 -0.60 -10.56 5.51
CA HIS A 114 0.81 -10.19 5.38
C HIS A 114 1.13 -8.96 6.24
N THR A 115 2.39 -8.58 6.29
CA THR A 115 2.89 -7.27 6.71
C THR A 115 3.55 -6.61 5.50
N ASP A 116 3.61 -5.28 5.50
CA ASP A 116 4.35 -4.53 4.48
C ASP A 116 5.84 -4.48 4.84
N TYR A 117 6.70 -4.48 3.82
CA TYR A 117 8.17 -4.48 4.02
C TYR A 117 8.73 -3.11 4.36
N GLU A 118 8.02 -2.06 3.93
CA GLU A 118 8.44 -0.67 3.97
C GLU A 118 8.50 -0.13 5.41
N ILE A 119 8.83 1.16 5.54
CA ILE A 119 8.74 1.88 6.81
C ILE A 119 7.28 2.01 7.22
N PHE A 120 6.45 2.47 6.30
CA PHE A 120 5.00 2.54 6.45
C PHE A 120 4.31 2.58 5.08
N THR A 121 3.02 2.27 5.08
CA THR A 121 2.14 2.39 3.92
C THR A 121 0.99 3.35 4.24
N LEU A 122 0.70 4.26 3.32
CA LEU A 122 -0.51 5.08 3.33
C LEU A 122 -1.59 4.37 2.53
N LEU A 123 -2.72 4.08 3.16
CA LEU A 123 -3.87 3.43 2.53
C LEU A 123 -5.08 4.34 2.54
N THR A 124 -5.71 4.52 1.37
CA THR A 124 -7.09 5.00 1.26
C THR A 124 -7.99 3.91 0.73
N GLN A 125 -9.26 3.91 1.13
CA GLN A 125 -10.24 2.93 0.67
C GLN A 125 -11.59 3.59 0.42
N SER A 126 -12.31 3.12 -0.61
CA SER A 126 -13.65 3.63 -0.94
C SER A 126 -14.71 3.15 0.04
N GLU A 127 -14.56 1.93 0.54
CA GLU A 127 -15.44 1.24 1.47
C GLU A 127 -14.60 0.41 2.44
N LYS A 128 -15.13 0.15 3.63
CA LYS A 128 -14.47 -0.75 4.60
C LYS A 128 -14.24 -2.13 3.98
N GLY A 129 -13.17 -2.78 4.38
CA GLY A 129 -12.84 -4.13 3.89
C GLY A 129 -11.44 -4.58 4.25
N SER A 130 -10.58 -3.67 4.67
CA SER A 130 -9.27 -4.03 5.22
C SER A 130 -9.44 -4.43 6.70
N GLU A 131 -8.82 -5.53 7.09
CA GLU A 131 -8.76 -6.00 8.48
C GLU A 131 -7.32 -5.91 8.98
N LEU A 132 -7.16 -5.39 10.18
CA LEU A 132 -5.90 -5.38 10.92
C LEU A 132 -5.97 -6.40 12.05
N LYS A 133 -4.85 -7.03 12.34
CA LYS A 133 -4.72 -7.94 13.48
C LYS A 133 -4.35 -7.14 14.72
N ASN A 134 -5.21 -7.15 15.73
CA ASN A 134 -4.95 -6.48 16.99
C ASN A 134 -3.91 -7.24 17.85
N PRO A 135 -3.39 -6.64 18.94
CA PRO A 135 -2.43 -7.32 19.83
C PRO A 135 -2.94 -8.62 20.46
N ASP A 136 -4.26 -8.79 20.61
CA ASP A 136 -4.88 -10.00 21.13
C ASP A 136 -4.97 -11.13 20.07
N GLY A 137 -4.56 -10.82 18.83
CA GLY A 137 -4.56 -11.74 17.70
C GLY A 137 -5.88 -11.82 16.92
N GLU A 138 -6.82 -10.94 17.21
CA GLU A 138 -8.12 -10.89 16.53
C GLU A 138 -8.07 -9.95 15.31
N TRP A 139 -8.82 -10.32 14.27
CA TRP A 139 -8.98 -9.51 13.07
C TRP A 139 -10.11 -8.51 13.24
N THR A 140 -9.81 -7.23 13.03
CA THR A 140 -10.77 -6.14 13.17
C THR A 140 -10.80 -5.30 11.91
N TYR A 141 -11.98 -5.01 11.39
CA TYR A 141 -12.13 -4.09 10.26
C TYR A 141 -11.67 -2.69 10.64
N VAL A 142 -10.91 -2.09 9.73
CA VAL A 142 -10.57 -0.67 9.82
C VAL A 142 -11.67 0.11 9.11
N ASP A 143 -12.32 0.98 9.86
CA ASP A 143 -13.25 1.95 9.32
C ASP A 143 -12.51 3.26 9.04
N SER A 144 -12.64 3.74 7.82
CA SER A 144 -12.11 5.04 7.41
C SER A 144 -13.05 5.66 6.37
N ASN A 145 -13.24 6.95 6.45
CA ASN A 145 -14.00 7.66 5.44
C ASN A 145 -13.07 8.13 4.31
N ARG A 146 -13.64 8.63 3.21
CA ARG A 146 -12.90 9.06 2.01
C ARG A 146 -11.91 10.21 2.22
N TYR A 147 -11.91 10.85 3.39
CA TYR A 147 -11.00 11.95 3.74
C TYR A 147 -9.91 11.52 4.72
N GLU A 148 -9.89 10.25 5.08
CA GLU A 148 -8.94 9.68 6.01
C GLU A 148 -7.99 8.73 5.29
N MET A 149 -6.75 8.73 5.74
CA MET A 149 -5.76 7.74 5.35
C MET A 149 -5.41 6.86 6.55
N ILE A 150 -5.27 5.59 6.30
CA ILE A 150 -4.77 4.63 7.27
C ILE A 150 -3.26 4.58 7.11
N LEU A 151 -2.52 4.81 8.19
CA LEU A 151 -1.08 4.62 8.25
C LEU A 151 -0.79 3.22 8.79
N MET A 152 -0.30 2.34 7.95
CA MET A 152 0.13 1.00 8.36
C MET A 152 1.64 0.99 8.59
N ILE A 153 2.05 0.45 9.72
CA ILE A 153 3.46 0.30 10.08
C ILE A 153 4.00 -0.96 9.40
N GLY A 154 5.13 -0.80 8.71
CA GLY A 154 5.80 -1.89 8.02
C GLY A 154 6.97 -2.48 8.80
N ASP A 155 7.51 -3.59 8.28
CA ASP A 155 8.58 -4.38 8.90
C ASP A 155 9.86 -3.57 9.13
N MET A 156 10.18 -2.63 8.24
CA MET A 156 11.36 -1.78 8.39
C MET A 156 11.28 -0.91 9.64
N THR A 157 10.09 -0.37 9.98
CA THR A 157 9.89 0.38 11.23
C THR A 157 10.06 -0.52 12.46
N GLU A 158 9.59 -1.76 12.41
CA GLU A 158 9.82 -2.71 13.49
C GLU A 158 11.33 -2.96 13.70
N VAL A 159 12.08 -3.13 12.62
CA VAL A 159 13.54 -3.31 12.67
C VAL A 159 14.24 -2.05 13.21
N ILE A 160 13.95 -0.88 12.65
CA ILE A 160 14.58 0.40 13.04
C ILE A 160 14.29 0.73 14.51
N SER A 161 13.07 0.45 14.98
CA SER A 161 12.67 0.69 16.37
C SER A 161 13.14 -0.41 17.35
N ASN A 162 13.91 -1.37 16.87
CA ASN A 162 14.32 -2.55 17.65
C ASN A 162 13.12 -3.27 18.28
N GLY A 163 12.03 -3.39 17.55
CA GLY A 163 10.81 -4.08 17.95
C GLY A 163 9.89 -3.28 18.91
N LEU A 164 10.18 -2.00 19.15
CA LEU A 164 9.34 -1.13 19.97
C LEU A 164 7.99 -0.85 19.29
N ILE A 165 8.02 -0.60 17.99
CA ILE A 165 6.84 -0.42 17.14
C ILE A 165 6.73 -1.65 16.24
N LYS A 166 5.60 -2.36 16.33
CA LYS A 166 5.38 -3.59 15.58
C LYS A 166 4.79 -3.32 14.21
N ALA A 167 5.24 -4.06 13.21
CA ALA A 167 4.55 -4.14 11.93
C ALA A 167 3.12 -4.65 12.14
N THR A 168 2.20 -4.13 11.33
CA THR A 168 0.77 -4.43 11.50
C THR A 168 0.33 -5.51 10.50
N PRO A 169 0.10 -6.77 10.93
CA PRO A 169 -0.46 -7.78 10.05
C PRO A 169 -1.84 -7.35 9.59
N HIS A 170 -2.08 -7.42 8.30
CA HIS A 170 -3.34 -7.02 7.70
C HIS A 170 -3.74 -7.94 6.54
N ARG A 171 -5.02 -7.90 6.18
CA ARG A 171 -5.59 -8.69 5.09
C ARG A 171 -6.85 -8.02 4.53
N VAL A 172 -7.30 -8.47 3.38
CA VAL A 172 -8.60 -8.09 2.80
C VAL A 172 -9.39 -9.38 2.55
N PRO A 173 -10.41 -9.69 3.37
CA PRO A 173 -11.31 -10.79 3.10
C PRO A 173 -12.17 -10.50 1.86
N PRO A 174 -12.83 -11.50 1.27
CA PRO A 174 -13.82 -11.28 0.23
C PRO A 174 -14.98 -10.43 0.76
N THR A 175 -15.46 -9.48 -0.03
CA THR A 175 -16.58 -8.60 0.34
C THR A 175 -17.80 -8.85 -0.54
N LYS A 176 -19.00 -8.61 0.01
CA LYS A 176 -20.28 -8.66 -0.72
C LYS A 176 -20.58 -7.36 -1.48
N TRP A 177 -19.56 -6.51 -1.65
CA TRP A 177 -19.61 -5.24 -2.39
C TRP A 177 -18.29 -5.00 -3.09
N GLU A 178 -18.37 -4.28 -4.19
CA GLU A 178 -17.21 -3.77 -4.93
C GLU A 178 -16.50 -2.67 -4.12
N ARG A 179 -15.19 -2.67 -4.12
CA ARG A 179 -14.39 -1.63 -3.45
C ARG A 179 -13.08 -1.36 -4.16
N TYR A 180 -12.55 -0.20 -3.87
CA TYR A 180 -11.24 0.25 -4.35
C TYR A 180 -10.35 0.64 -3.18
N SER A 181 -9.05 0.46 -3.32
CA SER A 181 -8.06 1.04 -2.42
C SER A 181 -6.85 1.55 -3.19
N ILE A 182 -6.17 2.52 -2.60
CA ILE A 182 -4.90 3.03 -3.09
C ILE A 182 -3.91 2.92 -1.95
N THR A 183 -2.80 2.25 -2.21
CA THR A 183 -1.67 2.15 -1.28
C THR A 183 -0.48 2.91 -1.82
N ARG A 184 0.27 3.54 -0.92
CA ARG A 184 1.44 4.33 -1.25
C ARG A 184 2.48 4.24 -0.13
#